data_d20c0f8b2e05ad16b553d1b5542ab561
#
_entry.id   d20c0f8b2e05ad16b553d1b5542ab561
#
_cell.length_a   1.000
_cell.length_b   1.000
_cell.length_c   1.000
_cell.angle_alpha   90.00
_cell.angle_beta   90.00
_cell.angle_gamma   90.00
#
_symmetry.space_group_name_H-M   'P 1'
#
loop_
_entity.id
_entity.type
_entity.pdbx_description
1 polymer ?
#
loop_
_entity_poly.entity_id
_entity_poly.type
_entity_poly.pdbx_seq_one_letter_code
_entity_poly.pdbx_strand_id
1 'polypeptide(L)'
;MTASSLHLLLSTCPDADSADRIAHALLDERLAACVTQLPGVQSLYRWNGVIERSQEVQLLIKTWEDRLPDAIARLQALHPYELPEAVAVQASAGLPAYLDWVRAETR
;
A
#
# COMPACT_ATOMS: atom_id res chain seq x y z
N MET A 1 25.24 -6.34 -9.85
CA MET A 1 24.31 -5.51 -9.07
C MET A 1 22.96 -6.19 -8.97
N THR A 2 22.45 -6.29 -7.78
CA THR A 2 21.15 -6.87 -7.56
C THR A 2 20.06 -5.84 -7.83
N ALA A 3 19.00 -6.26 -8.51
CA ALA A 3 17.81 -5.42 -8.67
C ALA A 3 17.18 -5.20 -7.29
N SER A 4 16.53 -4.06 -7.13
CA SER A 4 15.79 -3.77 -5.91
C SER A 4 14.61 -4.73 -5.77
N SER A 5 14.41 -5.25 -4.56
CA SER A 5 13.22 -6.03 -4.20
C SER A 5 12.21 -5.20 -3.39
N LEU A 6 12.41 -3.89 -3.30
CA LEU A 6 11.43 -2.98 -2.72
C LEU A 6 10.25 -2.85 -3.68
N HIS A 7 9.04 -2.99 -3.15
CA HIS A 7 7.81 -2.79 -3.90
C HIS A 7 6.98 -1.68 -3.26
N LEU A 8 6.35 -0.90 -4.10
CA LEU A 8 5.30 0.03 -3.68
C LEU A 8 3.97 -0.65 -3.91
N LEU A 9 3.23 -0.86 -2.83
CA LEU A 9 1.87 -1.37 -2.90
C LEU A 9 0.93 -0.18 -2.79
N LEU A 10 0.10 0.01 -3.82
CA LEU A 10 -0.81 1.14 -3.94
C LEU A 10 -2.21 0.71 -3.56
N SER A 11 -2.87 1.53 -2.75
CA SER A 11 -4.28 1.36 -2.40
C SER A 11 -4.92 2.73 -2.15
N THR A 12 -6.24 2.76 -2.10
CA THR A 12 -7.00 3.95 -1.70
C THR A 12 -8.06 3.53 -0.67
N CYS A 13 -8.30 4.41 0.29
CA CYS A 13 -9.27 4.17 1.37
C CYS A 13 -10.30 5.29 1.40
N PRO A 14 -11.52 5.03 1.88
CA PRO A 14 -12.57 6.05 1.88
C PRO A 14 -12.34 7.17 2.89
N ASP A 15 -11.56 6.92 3.95
CA ASP A 15 -11.37 7.89 5.03
C ASP A 15 -10.03 7.66 5.75
N ALA A 16 -9.69 8.62 6.62
CA ALA A 16 -8.44 8.57 7.38
C ALA A 16 -8.43 7.42 8.40
N ASP A 17 -9.57 7.09 8.99
CA ASP A 17 -9.64 6.05 10.02
C ASP A 17 -9.32 4.67 9.43
N SER A 18 -9.89 4.33 8.28
CA SER A 18 -9.58 3.05 7.63
C SER A 18 -8.15 3.02 7.13
N ALA A 19 -7.64 4.14 6.61
CA ALA A 19 -6.25 4.25 6.17
C ALA A 19 -5.28 4.03 7.33
N ASP A 20 -5.53 4.67 8.48
CA ASP A 20 -4.71 4.50 9.68
C ASP A 20 -4.73 3.06 10.18
N ARG A 21 -5.91 2.45 10.22
CA ARG A 21 -6.05 1.07 10.70
C ARG A 21 -5.24 0.10 9.86
N ILE A 22 -5.31 0.24 8.55
CA ILE A 22 -4.54 -0.60 7.62
C ILE A 22 -3.05 -0.34 7.79
N ALA A 23 -2.64 0.94 7.84
CA ALA A 23 -1.24 1.30 7.98
C ALA A 23 -0.63 0.73 9.27
N HIS A 24 -1.31 0.89 10.40
CA HIS A 24 -0.83 0.39 11.68
C HIS A 24 -0.71 -1.14 11.68
N ALA A 25 -1.70 -1.85 11.15
CA ALA A 25 -1.66 -3.30 11.10
C ALA A 25 -0.49 -3.81 10.27
N LEU A 26 -0.26 -3.22 9.10
CA LEU A 26 0.84 -3.63 8.24
C LEU A 26 2.19 -3.37 8.89
N LEU A 27 2.35 -2.25 9.58
CA LEU A 27 3.58 -1.94 10.29
C LEU A 27 3.80 -2.85 11.49
N ASP A 28 2.77 -3.07 12.30
CA ASP A 28 2.86 -3.91 13.48
C ASP A 28 3.22 -5.36 13.12
N GLU A 29 2.70 -5.84 12.02
CA GLU A 29 2.94 -7.22 11.56
C GLU A 29 4.18 -7.34 10.68
N ARG A 30 4.94 -6.27 10.52
CA ARG A 30 6.15 -6.19 9.70
C ARG A 30 5.92 -6.58 8.23
N LEU A 31 4.73 -6.32 7.75
CA LEU A 31 4.37 -6.51 6.34
C LEU A 31 4.68 -5.27 5.51
N ALA A 32 4.99 -4.17 6.16
CA ALA A 32 5.43 -2.93 5.53
C ALA A 32 6.42 -2.22 6.44
N ALA A 33 7.33 -1.47 5.85
CA ALA A 33 8.29 -0.65 6.59
C ALA A 33 7.78 0.78 6.77
N CYS A 34 6.99 1.26 5.82
CA CYS A 34 6.50 2.63 5.80
C CYS A 34 5.19 2.67 5.02
N VAL A 35 4.24 3.44 5.51
CA VAL A 35 2.99 3.69 4.80
C VAL A 35 2.77 5.20 4.75
N THR A 36 2.88 5.76 3.55
CA THR A 36 2.60 7.17 3.32
C THR A 36 1.13 7.32 2.98
N GLN A 37 0.48 8.28 3.60
CA GLN A 37 -0.94 8.56 3.39
C GLN A 37 -1.09 9.92 2.73
N LEU A 38 -1.80 9.97 1.60
CA LEU A 38 -2.10 11.21 0.89
C LEU A 38 -3.60 11.47 1.00
N PRO A 39 -4.02 12.41 1.86
CA PRO A 39 -5.44 12.74 2.00
C PRO A 39 -5.92 13.58 0.82
N GLY A 40 -7.23 13.57 0.60
CA GLY A 40 -7.86 14.47 -0.35
C GLY A 40 -7.63 14.16 -1.81
N VAL A 41 -7.26 12.93 -2.14
CA VAL A 41 -7.17 12.53 -3.55
C VAL A 41 -8.57 12.25 -4.07
N GLN A 42 -8.79 12.51 -5.35
CA GLN A 42 -10.06 12.23 -6.00
C GLN A 42 -9.88 11.14 -7.03
N SER A 43 -10.74 10.13 -6.96
CA SER A 43 -10.76 9.03 -7.91
C SER A 43 -12.03 9.10 -8.75
N LEU A 44 -11.88 8.93 -10.06
CA LEU A 44 -12.97 8.76 -10.99
C LEU A 44 -12.87 7.37 -11.56
N TYR A 45 -13.97 6.63 -11.52
CA TYR A 45 -13.95 5.23 -11.93
C TYR A 45 -15.34 4.79 -12.37
N ARG A 46 -15.38 3.71 -13.12
CA ARG A 46 -16.64 3.12 -13.56
C ARG A 46 -17.03 2.00 -12.60
N TRP A 47 -18.23 2.11 -12.06
CA TRP A 47 -18.79 1.10 -11.17
C TRP A 47 -20.24 0.84 -11.55
N ASN A 48 -20.57 -0.40 -11.85
CA ASN A 48 -21.91 -0.80 -12.31
C ASN A 48 -22.42 0.03 -13.49
N GLY A 49 -21.54 0.34 -14.43
CA GLY A 49 -21.87 1.09 -15.63
C GLY A 49 -21.99 2.60 -15.47
N VAL A 50 -21.75 3.11 -14.26
CA VAL A 50 -21.84 4.55 -13.96
C VAL A 50 -20.48 5.07 -13.57
N ILE A 51 -20.17 6.30 -13.99
CA ILE A 51 -18.94 6.97 -13.57
C ILE A 51 -19.17 7.60 -12.21
N GLU A 52 -18.38 7.16 -11.25
CA GLU A 52 -18.43 7.63 -9.87
C GLU A 52 -17.23 8.54 -9.59
N ARG A 53 -17.38 9.44 -8.63
CA ARG A 53 -16.31 10.28 -8.11
C ARG A 53 -16.27 10.11 -6.60
N SER A 54 -15.09 9.77 -6.08
CA SER A 54 -14.91 9.61 -4.64
C SER A 54 -13.69 10.38 -4.17
N GLN A 55 -13.80 11.02 -3.00
CA GLN A 55 -12.66 11.57 -2.32
C GLN A 55 -12.07 10.47 -1.43
N GLU A 56 -10.76 10.27 -1.52
CA GLU A 56 -10.12 9.15 -0.86
C GLU A 56 -8.80 9.56 -0.21
N VAL A 57 -8.25 8.64 0.60
CA VAL A 57 -6.87 8.71 1.11
C VAL A 57 -6.07 7.65 0.36
N GLN A 58 -5.03 8.07 -0.33
CA GLN A 58 -4.15 7.14 -1.03
C GLN A 58 -3.07 6.63 -0.10
N LEU A 59 -2.82 5.32 -0.17
CA LEU A 59 -1.75 4.67 0.57
C LEU A 59 -0.61 4.31 -0.37
N LEU A 60 0.61 4.71 0.01
CA LEU A 60 1.84 4.27 -0.63
C LEU A 60 2.57 3.39 0.40
N ILE A 61 2.49 2.09 0.19
CA ILE A 61 3.00 1.10 1.14
C ILE A 61 4.33 0.59 0.64
N LYS A 62 5.40 0.78 1.44
CA LYS A 62 6.74 0.31 1.06
C LYS A 62 7.01 -1.00 1.77
N THR A 63 7.23 -2.04 0.98
CA THR A 63 7.45 -3.38 1.50
C THR A 63 8.52 -4.10 0.69
N TRP A 64 8.92 -5.27 1.15
CA TRP A 64 9.88 -6.11 0.45
C TRP A 64 9.16 -7.22 -0.31
N GLU A 65 9.79 -7.69 -1.37
CA GLU A 65 9.16 -8.64 -2.30
C GLU A 65 8.57 -9.86 -1.61
N ASP A 66 9.28 -10.43 -0.63
CA ASP A 66 8.83 -11.65 0.04
C ASP A 66 7.68 -11.42 1.03
N ARG A 67 7.39 -10.16 1.38
CA ARG A 67 6.26 -9.81 2.25
C ARG A 67 5.03 -9.39 1.47
N LEU A 68 5.19 -9.14 0.18
CA LEU A 68 4.12 -8.58 -0.64
C LEU A 68 2.84 -9.41 -0.67
N PRO A 69 2.90 -10.75 -0.85
CA PRO A 69 1.66 -11.56 -0.85
C PRO A 69 0.88 -11.43 0.46
N ASP A 70 1.57 -11.47 1.59
CA ASP A 70 0.92 -11.36 2.91
C ASP A 70 0.40 -9.94 3.15
N ALA A 71 1.11 -8.93 2.67
CA ALA A 71 0.65 -7.54 2.77
C ALA A 71 -0.64 -7.33 1.99
N ILE A 72 -0.72 -7.86 0.77
CA ILE A 72 -1.93 -7.78 -0.06
C ILE A 72 -3.10 -8.49 0.63
N ALA A 73 -2.88 -9.70 1.14
CA ALA A 73 -3.92 -10.45 1.82
C ALA A 73 -4.43 -9.73 3.07
N ARG A 74 -3.51 -9.15 3.84
CA ARG A 74 -3.88 -8.42 5.05
C ARG A 74 -4.64 -7.14 4.74
N LEU A 75 -4.19 -6.40 3.73
CA LEU A 75 -4.88 -5.22 3.26
C LEU A 75 -6.31 -5.55 2.84
N GLN A 76 -6.48 -6.61 2.05
CA GLN A 76 -7.80 -7.04 1.60
C GLN A 76 -8.70 -7.38 2.78
N ALA A 77 -8.18 -8.07 3.79
CA ALA A 77 -8.97 -8.48 4.96
C ALA A 77 -9.45 -7.30 5.79
N LEU A 78 -8.67 -6.22 5.84
CA LEU A 78 -8.98 -5.03 6.65
C LEU A 78 -9.73 -3.95 5.90
N HIS A 79 -9.72 -4.01 4.57
CA HIS A 79 -10.24 -2.93 3.74
C HIS A 79 -11.77 -2.89 3.77
N PRO A 80 -12.39 -1.70 3.89
CA PRO A 80 -13.84 -1.59 3.93
C PRO A 80 -14.53 -1.80 2.58
N TYR A 81 -13.80 -1.72 1.47
CA TYR A 81 -14.40 -1.93 0.14
C TYR A 81 -14.55 -3.41 -0.15
N GLU A 82 -15.60 -3.73 -0.92
CA GLU A 82 -15.78 -5.07 -1.47
C GLU A 82 -14.64 -5.43 -2.43
N LEU A 83 -14.20 -4.46 -3.24
CA LEU A 83 -13.11 -4.64 -4.20
C LEU A 83 -12.06 -3.53 -4.01
N PRO A 84 -11.10 -3.73 -3.11
CA PRO A 84 -10.07 -2.72 -2.90
C PRO A 84 -9.00 -2.74 -3.99
N GLU A 85 -8.40 -1.57 -4.22
CA GLU A 85 -7.19 -1.50 -5.03
C GLU A 85 -6.03 -2.11 -4.25
N ALA A 86 -5.26 -2.95 -4.91
CA ALA A 86 -4.02 -3.51 -4.36
C ALA A 86 -3.11 -3.82 -5.53
N VAL A 87 -2.33 -2.81 -5.96
CA VAL A 87 -1.46 -2.92 -7.13
C VAL A 87 -0.04 -2.63 -6.69
N ALA A 88 0.87 -3.54 -7.00
CA ALA A 88 2.27 -3.36 -6.64
C ALA A 88 3.11 -3.06 -7.85
N VAL A 89 4.09 -2.17 -7.67
CA VAL A 89 5.13 -1.89 -8.65
C VAL A 89 6.48 -2.08 -7.99
N GLN A 90 7.42 -2.68 -8.72
CA GLN A 90 8.76 -2.87 -8.23
C GLN A 90 9.56 -1.59 -8.45
N ALA A 91 10.29 -1.16 -7.43
CA ALA A 91 11.22 -0.03 -7.57
C ALA A 91 12.45 -0.52 -8.33
N SER A 92 12.77 0.12 -9.44
CA SER A 92 13.92 -0.26 -10.27
C SER A 92 15.25 0.11 -9.62
N ALA A 93 15.27 1.13 -8.76
CA ALA A 93 16.48 1.61 -8.08
C ALA A 93 16.10 2.42 -6.86
N GLY A 94 17.04 2.64 -5.97
CA GLY A 94 16.82 3.48 -4.80
C GLY A 94 18.13 3.70 -4.05
N LEU A 95 18.10 4.58 -3.06
CA LEU A 95 19.23 4.80 -2.17
C LEU A 95 19.51 3.51 -1.40
N PRO A 96 20.71 2.93 -1.51
CA PRO A 96 21.00 1.62 -0.89
C PRO A 96 20.66 1.56 0.60
N ALA A 97 20.98 2.58 1.38
CA ALA A 97 20.69 2.60 2.80
C ALA A 97 19.19 2.57 3.08
N TYR A 98 18.38 3.23 2.25
CA TYR A 98 16.91 3.20 2.40
C TYR A 98 16.35 1.82 2.05
N LEU A 99 16.83 1.22 0.97
CA LEU A 99 16.43 -0.13 0.58
C LEU A 99 16.73 -1.13 1.69
N ASP A 100 17.92 -1.03 2.29
CA ASP A 100 18.32 -1.88 3.41
C ASP A 100 17.41 -1.68 4.62
N TRP A 101 17.02 -0.45 4.90
CA TRP A 101 16.12 -0.14 6.00
C TRP A 101 14.75 -0.78 5.78
N VAL A 102 14.18 -0.66 4.58
CA VAL A 102 12.89 -1.27 4.27
C VAL A 102 12.97 -2.79 4.45
N ARG A 103 14.04 -3.41 3.96
CA ARG A 103 14.22 -4.85 4.11
C ARG A 103 14.30 -5.25 5.58
N ALA A 104 15.10 -4.53 6.37
CA ALA A 104 15.28 -4.83 7.78
C ALA A 104 13.98 -4.72 8.58
N GLU A 105 13.15 -3.73 8.28
CA GLU A 105 11.92 -3.48 9.00
C GLU A 105 10.77 -4.41 8.59
N THR A 106 10.97 -5.18 7.54
CA THR A 106 9.98 -6.17 7.08
C THR A 106 10.41 -7.61 7.38
N ARG A 107 11.34 -7.83 8.32
CA ARG A 107 11.80 -9.18 8.73
C ARG A 107 11.01 -9.73 9.94
#